data_58c423d5e743e1a488a780e5850c0635
#
_entry.id   58c423d5e743e1a488a780e5850c0635
#
_cell.length_a   1.000
_cell.length_b   1.000
_cell.length_c   1.000
_cell.angle_alpha   90.00
_cell.angle_beta   90.00
_cell.angle_gamma   90.00
#
_symmetry.space_group_name_H-M   'P 1'
#
loop_
_entity.id
_entity.type
_entity.pdbx_description
1 polymer ?
#
loop_
_entity_poly.entity_id
_entity_poly.type
_entity_poly.pdbx_seq_one_letter_code
_entity_poly.pdbx_strand_id
1 'polypeptide(L)'
;VEELDQLAAELEKTLPPPEDRFPLRTLKAISRYMFDTLEFKGNAEEFYDPRNSCLDEVLARRTGIPITLSLVYMELAKRVGVPMVGVNLPAHFMIRPVVEDMEVLVDCFNDGELKFVEDVEDMLRKFYTMGEADKLTIDRSFFTDNSVKPRAFLTRLLTNLKQIYFNDDEFGAALQIVAYQSHCAPDDKVALFNRRDGGICLFLMQRYEEALEGEFILISVWAIRMTSCFLFRVDGVHERRRSRRRLGRQRYT
;
A
#
# COMPACT_ATOMS: atom_id res chain seq x y z
N VAL A 1 10.27 16.73 2.91
CA VAL A 1 9.83 17.62 1.82
C VAL A 1 11.08 18.08 1.06
N GLU A 2 12.07 18.66 1.71
CA GLU A 2 13.31 19.18 1.10
C GLU A 2 14.03 18.13 0.22
N GLU A 3 14.15 16.88 0.68
CA GLU A 3 14.78 15.82 -0.10
C GLU A 3 14.03 15.55 -1.41
N LEU A 4 12.69 15.48 -1.37
CA LEU A 4 11.87 15.30 -2.59
C LEU A 4 11.99 16.50 -3.54
N ASP A 5 12.14 17.71 -3.01
CA ASP A 5 12.36 18.93 -3.81
C ASP A 5 13.72 18.87 -4.52
N GLN A 6 14.76 18.41 -3.82
CA GLN A 6 16.09 18.21 -4.40
C GLN A 6 16.10 17.14 -5.49
N LEU A 7 15.51 15.97 -5.21
CA LEU A 7 15.40 14.89 -6.20
C LEU A 7 14.63 15.34 -7.44
N ALA A 8 13.53 16.08 -7.28
CA ALA A 8 12.78 16.61 -8.41
C ALA A 8 13.56 17.66 -9.20
N ALA A 9 14.35 18.50 -8.54
CA ALA A 9 15.21 19.48 -9.22
C ALA A 9 16.32 18.81 -10.06
N GLU A 10 16.86 17.68 -9.60
CA GLU A 10 17.81 16.89 -10.40
C GLU A 10 17.11 16.19 -11.59
N LEU A 11 15.92 15.61 -11.36
CA LEU A 11 15.11 15.04 -12.43
C LEU A 11 14.78 16.08 -13.51
N GLU A 12 14.39 17.29 -13.09
CA GLU A 12 14.02 18.40 -13.99
C GLU A 12 15.14 18.72 -15.00
N LYS A 13 16.42 18.65 -14.59
CA LYS A 13 17.58 18.89 -15.47
C LYS A 13 17.72 17.85 -16.59
N THR A 14 17.11 16.69 -16.43
CA THR A 14 17.15 15.59 -17.41
C THR A 14 15.98 15.62 -18.38
N LEU A 15 14.97 16.44 -18.10
CA LEU A 15 13.76 16.54 -18.90
C LEU A 15 13.86 17.66 -19.95
N PRO A 16 13.18 17.53 -21.08
CA PRO A 16 13.03 18.63 -22.03
C PRO A 16 12.25 19.80 -21.40
N PRO A 17 12.26 21.00 -22.01
CA PRO A 17 11.42 22.11 -21.57
C PRO A 17 9.95 21.71 -21.43
N PRO A 18 9.19 22.29 -20.49
CA PRO A 18 7.80 21.88 -20.21
C PRO A 18 6.89 21.80 -21.44
N GLU A 19 7.06 22.72 -22.39
CA GLU A 19 6.30 22.80 -23.64
C GLU A 19 6.55 21.61 -24.59
N ASP A 20 7.70 20.95 -24.47
CA ASP A 20 8.11 19.82 -25.31
C ASP A 20 7.91 18.45 -24.60
N ARG A 21 7.27 18.44 -23.42
CA ARG A 21 7.06 17.23 -22.65
C ARG A 21 5.85 16.43 -23.12
N PHE A 22 6.11 15.26 -23.63
CA PHE A 22 5.08 14.27 -23.92
C PHE A 22 4.86 13.38 -22.68
N PRO A 23 3.62 13.28 -22.13
CA PRO A 23 3.35 12.58 -20.86
C PRO A 23 3.99 11.20 -20.78
N LEU A 24 3.82 10.35 -21.79
CA LEU A 24 4.37 8.99 -21.78
C LEU A 24 5.92 8.96 -21.72
N ARG A 25 6.58 9.89 -22.40
CA ARG A 25 8.05 10.01 -22.38
C ARG A 25 8.51 10.52 -21.01
N THR A 26 7.77 11.44 -20.42
CA THR A 26 8.06 11.98 -19.10
C THR A 26 7.90 10.89 -18.03
N LEU A 27 6.84 10.08 -18.08
CA LEU A 27 6.69 8.93 -17.19
C LEU A 27 7.86 7.95 -17.28
N LYS A 28 8.29 7.59 -18.50
CA LYS A 28 9.48 6.74 -18.70
C LYS A 28 10.76 7.37 -18.15
N ALA A 29 10.91 8.68 -18.25
CA ALA A 29 12.07 9.39 -17.70
C ALA A 29 12.03 9.37 -16.15
N ILE A 30 10.86 9.58 -15.53
CA ILE A 30 10.68 9.47 -14.08
C ILE A 30 11.00 8.05 -13.60
N SER A 31 10.46 7.01 -14.28
CA SER A 31 10.74 5.61 -13.93
C SER A 31 12.25 5.32 -13.99
N ARG A 32 12.91 5.68 -15.10
CA ARG A 32 14.35 5.51 -15.25
C ARG A 32 15.14 6.25 -14.16
N TYR A 33 14.76 7.48 -13.87
CA TYR A 33 15.43 8.26 -12.83
C TYR A 33 15.25 7.62 -11.45
N MET A 34 14.02 7.26 -11.09
CA MET A 34 13.72 6.71 -9.77
C MET A 34 14.31 5.31 -9.58
N PHE A 35 14.18 4.43 -10.55
CA PHE A 35 14.55 3.02 -10.39
C PHE A 35 15.95 2.68 -10.91
N ASP A 36 16.41 3.27 -12.03
CA ASP A 36 17.74 2.98 -12.57
C ASP A 36 18.83 3.91 -11.98
N THR A 37 18.52 5.22 -11.76
CA THR A 37 19.52 6.19 -11.30
C THR A 37 19.57 6.28 -9.77
N LEU A 38 18.41 6.37 -9.11
CA LEU A 38 18.32 6.46 -7.65
C LEU A 38 18.23 5.08 -6.97
N GLU A 39 18.10 4.00 -7.75
CA GLU A 39 18.06 2.61 -7.30
C GLU A 39 16.94 2.29 -6.28
N PHE A 40 15.79 2.98 -6.39
CA PHE A 40 14.62 2.58 -5.62
C PHE A 40 14.15 1.19 -6.05
N LYS A 41 13.70 0.39 -5.09
CA LYS A 41 13.22 -0.98 -5.38
C LYS A 41 12.10 -1.43 -4.45
N GLY A 42 11.29 -2.36 -4.94
CA GLY A 42 10.31 -3.07 -4.15
C GLY A 42 10.96 -4.06 -3.17
N ASN A 43 10.53 -4.04 -1.89
CA ASN A 43 10.99 -5.00 -0.90
C ASN A 43 10.13 -6.26 -0.92
N ALA A 44 10.41 -7.17 -1.83
CA ALA A 44 9.70 -8.44 -1.93
C ALA A 44 10.12 -9.45 -0.84
N GLU A 45 11.37 -9.40 -0.39
CA GLU A 45 11.91 -10.34 0.60
C GLU A 45 11.40 -10.05 2.01
N GLU A 46 11.38 -8.78 2.41
CA GLU A 46 10.90 -8.31 3.71
C GLU A 46 9.71 -7.37 3.54
N PHE A 47 8.69 -7.81 2.80
CA PHE A 47 7.51 -6.98 2.48
C PHE A 47 6.82 -6.41 3.72
N TYR A 48 6.79 -7.17 4.82
CA TYR A 48 6.16 -6.80 6.09
C TYR A 48 7.10 -6.07 7.07
N ASP A 49 8.25 -5.56 6.63
CA ASP A 49 9.05 -4.65 7.45
C ASP A 49 8.30 -3.31 7.61
N PRO A 50 7.99 -2.85 8.84
CA PRO A 50 7.24 -1.62 9.06
C PRO A 50 7.93 -0.38 8.48
N ARG A 51 9.26 -0.39 8.35
CA ARG A 51 10.04 0.70 7.74
C ARG A 51 9.69 0.93 6.27
N ASN A 52 9.18 -0.08 5.58
CA ASN A 52 8.71 0.06 4.19
C ASN A 52 7.46 0.96 4.07
N SER A 53 6.77 1.22 5.19
CA SER A 53 5.59 2.08 5.24
C SER A 53 5.90 3.48 5.82
N CYS A 54 7.14 3.77 6.20
CA CYS A 54 7.59 5.06 6.70
C CYS A 54 8.35 5.80 5.60
N LEU A 55 7.86 6.98 5.18
CA LEU A 55 8.38 7.67 4.00
C LEU A 55 9.85 8.09 4.14
N ASP A 56 10.26 8.53 5.32
CA ASP A 56 11.65 8.87 5.66
C ASP A 56 12.58 7.66 5.51
N GLU A 57 12.19 6.51 6.02
CA GLU A 57 12.91 5.25 5.87
C GLU A 57 12.97 4.79 4.39
N VAL A 58 11.86 4.94 3.67
CA VAL A 58 11.81 4.61 2.23
C VAL A 58 12.75 5.48 1.42
N LEU A 59 12.80 6.79 1.70
CA LEU A 59 13.71 7.71 1.04
C LEU A 59 15.17 7.37 1.39
N ALA A 60 15.50 7.15 2.65
CA ALA A 60 16.87 6.85 3.10
C ALA A 60 17.38 5.50 2.56
N ARG A 61 16.53 4.47 2.55
CA ARG A 61 16.89 3.09 2.16
C ARG A 61 16.69 2.80 0.68
N ARG A 62 16.04 3.68 -0.06
CA ARG A 62 15.62 3.48 -1.46
C ARG A 62 14.80 2.19 -1.66
N THR A 63 14.05 1.78 -0.64
CA THR A 63 13.35 0.50 -0.62
C THR A 63 11.98 0.68 0.03
N GLY A 64 10.91 0.15 -0.60
CA GLY A 64 9.54 0.32 -0.12
C GLY A 64 8.57 -0.74 -0.62
N ILE A 65 7.29 -0.51 -0.35
CA ILE A 65 6.15 -1.31 -0.81
C ILE A 65 5.38 -0.55 -1.90
N PRO A 66 4.45 -1.18 -2.63
CA PRO A 66 3.77 -0.54 -3.76
C PRO A 66 3.27 0.88 -3.47
N ILE A 67 2.57 1.08 -2.36
CA ILE A 67 1.97 2.38 -2.04
C ILE A 67 2.99 3.46 -1.67
N THR A 68 4.08 3.13 -0.97
CA THR A 68 5.10 4.11 -0.57
C THR A 68 6.01 4.49 -1.73
N LEU A 69 6.38 3.53 -2.59
CA LEU A 69 7.09 3.83 -3.83
C LEU A 69 6.22 4.66 -4.77
N SER A 70 4.92 4.37 -4.85
CA SER A 70 3.95 5.17 -5.59
C SER A 70 3.86 6.61 -5.06
N LEU A 71 3.92 6.80 -3.74
CA LEU A 71 3.92 8.14 -3.15
C LEU A 71 5.15 8.94 -3.57
N VAL A 72 6.34 8.35 -3.51
CA VAL A 72 7.58 9.00 -3.98
C VAL A 72 7.46 9.37 -5.45
N TYR A 73 7.03 8.43 -6.28
CA TYR A 73 6.84 8.66 -7.72
C TYR A 73 5.84 9.79 -7.99
N MET A 74 4.67 9.78 -7.34
CA MET A 74 3.65 10.82 -7.48
C MET A 74 4.16 12.20 -7.08
N GLU A 75 4.95 12.27 -6.02
CA GLU A 75 5.54 13.53 -5.54
C GLU A 75 6.63 14.07 -6.52
N LEU A 76 7.43 13.20 -7.11
CA LEU A 76 8.37 13.57 -8.18
C LEU A 76 7.62 14.03 -9.43
N ALA A 77 6.67 13.23 -9.89
CA ALA A 77 5.87 13.51 -11.08
C ALA A 77 5.12 14.86 -10.98
N LYS A 78 4.51 15.13 -9.81
CA LYS A 78 3.82 16.39 -9.54
C LYS A 78 4.74 17.59 -9.68
N ARG A 79 5.98 17.51 -9.17
CA ARG A 79 6.97 18.60 -9.22
C ARG A 79 7.46 18.88 -10.63
N VAL A 80 7.49 17.88 -11.48
CA VAL A 80 7.86 18.05 -12.91
C VAL A 80 6.64 18.25 -13.83
N GLY A 81 5.47 18.57 -13.26
CA GLY A 81 4.29 18.98 -14.02
C GLY A 81 3.40 17.83 -14.54
N VAL A 82 3.59 16.60 -14.03
CA VAL A 82 2.74 15.44 -14.40
C VAL A 82 1.96 14.97 -13.16
N PRO A 83 0.78 15.52 -12.88
CA PRO A 83 -0.01 15.08 -11.73
C PRO A 83 -0.48 13.64 -11.92
N MET A 84 -0.38 12.87 -10.83
CA MET A 84 -0.73 11.46 -10.79
C MET A 84 -1.79 11.20 -9.71
N VAL A 85 -2.55 10.13 -9.86
CA VAL A 85 -3.48 9.63 -8.84
C VAL A 85 -3.26 8.15 -8.58
N GLY A 86 -3.54 7.74 -7.34
CA GLY A 86 -3.48 6.33 -6.95
C GLY A 86 -4.65 5.53 -7.50
N VAL A 87 -4.40 4.25 -7.77
CA VAL A 87 -5.40 3.26 -8.20
C VAL A 87 -5.28 2.03 -7.30
N ASN A 88 -6.37 1.70 -6.59
CA ASN A 88 -6.45 0.49 -5.78
C ASN A 88 -6.77 -0.72 -6.65
N LEU A 89 -5.92 -1.71 -6.60
CA LEU A 89 -6.13 -3.01 -7.24
C LEU A 89 -6.17 -4.12 -6.18
N PRO A 90 -6.79 -5.27 -6.46
CA PRO A 90 -6.72 -6.45 -5.60
C PRO A 90 -5.25 -6.82 -5.32
N ALA A 91 -4.88 -6.85 -4.03
CA ALA A 91 -3.53 -7.15 -3.54
C ALA A 91 -2.38 -6.28 -4.11
N HIS A 92 -2.69 -5.19 -4.85
CA HIS A 92 -1.69 -4.31 -5.43
C HIS A 92 -2.11 -2.83 -5.36
N PHE A 93 -1.15 -1.93 -5.60
CA PHE A 93 -1.38 -0.49 -5.69
C PHE A 93 -0.57 0.06 -6.85
N MET A 94 -1.23 0.76 -7.75
CA MET A 94 -0.61 1.42 -8.90
C MET A 94 -0.97 2.89 -8.94
N ILE A 95 -0.38 3.63 -9.87
CA ILE A 95 -0.69 5.03 -10.11
C ILE A 95 -0.94 5.27 -11.59
N ARG A 96 -1.70 6.31 -11.90
CA ARG A 96 -1.93 6.76 -13.27
C ARG A 96 -1.77 8.27 -13.41
N PRO A 97 -1.37 8.77 -14.59
CA PRO A 97 -1.38 10.20 -14.86
C PRO A 97 -2.81 10.75 -14.95
N VAL A 98 -2.97 12.01 -14.55
CA VAL A 98 -4.20 12.77 -14.76
C VAL A 98 -4.10 13.46 -16.13
N VAL A 99 -4.17 12.64 -17.18
CA VAL A 99 -4.11 13.09 -18.57
C VAL A 99 -5.28 12.47 -19.30
N GLU A 100 -6.01 13.29 -20.06
CA GLU A 100 -7.16 12.85 -20.84
C GLU A 100 -6.73 11.83 -21.90
N ASP A 101 -7.55 10.81 -22.10
CA ASP A 101 -7.33 9.71 -23.06
C ASP A 101 -6.03 8.88 -22.86
N MET A 102 -5.41 8.94 -21.67
CA MET A 102 -4.25 8.12 -21.37
C MET A 102 -4.61 6.95 -20.45
N GLU A 103 -4.79 5.77 -21.01
CA GLU A 103 -5.15 4.53 -20.32
C GLU A 103 -3.88 3.73 -19.96
N VAL A 104 -3.04 4.33 -19.10
CA VAL A 104 -1.76 3.75 -18.65
C VAL A 104 -1.67 3.80 -17.14
N LEU A 105 -1.21 2.70 -16.55
CA LEU A 105 -0.82 2.60 -15.16
C LEU A 105 0.70 2.46 -15.02
N VAL A 106 1.23 2.92 -13.89
CA VAL A 106 2.63 2.75 -13.52
C VAL A 106 2.71 1.84 -12.31
N ASP A 107 3.46 0.76 -12.43
CA ASP A 107 3.71 -0.20 -11.36
C ASP A 107 5.04 0.12 -10.67
N CYS A 108 4.99 0.90 -9.61
CA CYS A 108 6.18 1.32 -8.87
C CYS A 108 6.86 0.19 -8.08
N PHE A 109 6.20 -0.95 -7.88
CA PHE A 109 6.81 -2.10 -7.21
C PHE A 109 7.63 -2.97 -8.17
N ASN A 110 7.33 -2.86 -9.45
CA ASN A 110 8.07 -3.49 -10.55
C ASN A 110 8.76 -2.39 -11.39
N ASP A 111 9.67 -1.66 -10.77
CA ASP A 111 10.60 -0.70 -11.36
C ASP A 111 9.93 0.39 -12.23
N GLY A 112 8.70 0.77 -11.89
CA GLY A 112 7.93 1.79 -12.62
C GLY A 112 7.50 1.34 -14.01
N GLU A 113 7.28 0.04 -14.21
CA GLU A 113 6.80 -0.52 -15.47
C GLU A 113 5.45 0.09 -15.87
N LEU A 114 5.35 0.46 -17.14
CA LEU A 114 4.09 0.96 -17.69
C LEU A 114 3.20 -0.20 -18.08
N LYS A 115 2.00 -0.25 -17.51
CA LYS A 115 0.97 -1.25 -17.77
C LYS A 115 -0.15 -0.65 -18.59
N PHE A 116 -0.50 -1.30 -19.70
CA PHE A 116 -1.67 -0.98 -20.48
C PHE A 116 -2.88 -1.81 -20.03
N VAL A 117 -4.04 -1.60 -20.63
CA VAL A 117 -5.30 -2.25 -20.23
C VAL A 117 -5.14 -3.77 -20.18
N GLU A 118 -4.56 -4.35 -21.23
CA GLU A 118 -4.38 -5.80 -21.38
C GLU A 118 -3.48 -6.38 -20.27
N ASP A 119 -2.40 -5.68 -19.92
CA ASP A 119 -1.47 -6.09 -18.84
C ASP A 119 -2.18 -6.11 -17.49
N VAL A 120 -3.04 -5.10 -17.24
CA VAL A 120 -3.80 -4.99 -15.99
C VAL A 120 -4.89 -6.06 -15.93
N GLU A 121 -5.58 -6.33 -17.04
CA GLU A 121 -6.55 -7.42 -17.12
C GLU A 121 -5.90 -8.76 -16.82
N ASP A 122 -4.76 -9.06 -17.43
CA ASP A 122 -4.02 -10.31 -17.21
C ASP A 122 -3.54 -10.45 -15.77
N MET A 123 -3.13 -9.34 -15.15
CA MET A 123 -2.77 -9.34 -13.74
C MET A 123 -3.99 -9.60 -12.85
N LEU A 124 -5.12 -8.95 -13.11
CA LEU A 124 -6.34 -9.09 -12.32
C LEU A 124 -6.96 -10.48 -12.48
N ARG A 125 -6.91 -11.09 -13.66
CA ARG A 125 -7.42 -12.45 -13.90
C ARG A 125 -6.83 -13.49 -12.94
N LYS A 126 -5.61 -13.27 -12.44
CA LYS A 126 -4.98 -14.17 -11.45
C LYS A 126 -5.69 -14.21 -10.09
N PHE A 127 -6.51 -13.21 -9.79
CA PHE A 127 -7.27 -13.12 -8.53
C PHE A 127 -8.70 -13.66 -8.64
N TYR A 128 -9.15 -14.03 -9.82
CA TYR A 128 -10.50 -14.54 -10.07
C TYR A 128 -10.49 -16.04 -10.36
N THR A 129 -11.61 -16.70 -10.09
CA THR A 129 -11.76 -18.12 -10.40
C THR A 129 -11.91 -18.36 -11.90
N MET A 130 -11.57 -19.56 -12.36
CA MET A 130 -11.80 -19.97 -13.75
C MET A 130 -13.30 -19.79 -14.11
N GLY A 131 -13.58 -19.03 -15.17
CA GLY A 131 -14.94 -18.69 -15.60
C GLY A 131 -15.40 -17.28 -15.23
N GLU A 132 -14.90 -16.68 -14.12
CA GLU A 132 -15.06 -15.26 -13.84
C GLU A 132 -13.92 -14.45 -14.48
N ALA A 133 -12.71 -15.00 -14.49
CA ALA A 133 -11.53 -14.41 -15.10
C ALA A 133 -11.71 -14.14 -16.60
N ASP A 134 -12.38 -15.05 -17.32
CA ASP A 134 -12.62 -14.94 -18.78
C ASP A 134 -13.60 -13.80 -19.15
N LYS A 135 -14.36 -13.30 -18.16
CA LYS A 135 -15.33 -12.21 -18.33
C LYS A 135 -14.80 -10.86 -17.87
N LEU A 136 -13.59 -10.84 -17.30
CA LEU A 136 -13.00 -9.60 -16.82
C LEU A 136 -12.57 -8.73 -17.99
N THR A 137 -13.25 -7.61 -18.15
CA THR A 137 -12.88 -6.53 -19.07
C THR A 137 -12.81 -5.23 -18.30
N ILE A 138 -11.78 -4.44 -18.56
CA ILE A 138 -11.60 -3.11 -17.99
C ILE A 138 -12.10 -2.10 -19.02
N ASP A 139 -13.14 -1.34 -18.67
CA ASP A 139 -13.58 -0.24 -19.51
C ASP A 139 -12.89 1.09 -19.13
N ARG A 140 -13.14 2.14 -19.92
CA ARG A 140 -12.54 3.47 -19.69
C ARG A 140 -12.88 4.08 -18.33
N SER A 141 -14.02 3.76 -17.74
CA SER A 141 -14.45 4.29 -16.44
C SER A 141 -13.50 3.87 -15.32
N PHE A 142 -12.86 2.70 -15.44
CA PHE A 142 -11.84 2.25 -14.51
C PHE A 142 -10.69 3.26 -14.37
N PHE A 143 -10.29 3.89 -15.48
CA PHE A 143 -9.18 4.86 -15.49
C PHE A 143 -9.63 6.25 -15.05
N THR A 144 -10.92 6.58 -15.12
CA THR A 144 -11.46 7.88 -14.69
C THR A 144 -11.97 7.87 -13.26
N ASP A 145 -12.70 6.83 -12.86
CA ASP A 145 -13.50 6.81 -11.63
C ASP A 145 -12.78 6.15 -10.45
N ASN A 146 -11.76 5.34 -10.70
CA ASN A 146 -11.05 4.56 -9.68
C ASN A 146 -9.86 5.30 -9.05
N SER A 147 -9.93 6.63 -8.94
CA SER A 147 -8.89 7.43 -8.30
C SER A 147 -8.99 7.40 -6.78
N VAL A 148 -7.87 7.10 -6.12
CA VAL A 148 -7.79 7.08 -4.66
C VAL A 148 -7.64 8.49 -4.10
N LYS A 149 -8.65 8.95 -3.36
CA LYS A 149 -8.61 10.26 -2.68
C LYS A 149 -7.53 10.27 -1.58
N PRO A 150 -6.96 11.44 -1.22
CA PRO A 150 -5.86 11.52 -0.23
C PRO A 150 -6.14 10.84 1.11
N ARG A 151 -7.36 10.97 1.66
CA ARG A 151 -7.74 10.29 2.90
C ARG A 151 -7.74 8.77 2.75
N ALA A 152 -8.26 8.26 1.64
CA ALA A 152 -8.27 6.83 1.35
C ALA A 152 -6.84 6.31 1.12
N PHE A 153 -5.97 7.10 0.49
CA PHE A 153 -4.55 6.79 0.34
C PHE A 153 -3.86 6.61 1.71
N LEU A 154 -4.02 7.59 2.59
CA LEU A 154 -3.45 7.52 3.96
C LEU A 154 -4.02 6.33 4.75
N THR A 155 -5.33 6.10 4.66
CA THR A 155 -5.97 4.94 5.29
C THR A 155 -5.36 3.63 4.78
N ARG A 156 -5.12 3.49 3.48
CA ARG A 156 -4.51 2.30 2.87
C ARG A 156 -3.08 2.10 3.34
N LEU A 157 -2.28 3.17 3.39
CA LEU A 157 -0.91 3.14 3.90
C LEU A 157 -0.87 2.69 5.36
N LEU A 158 -1.70 3.29 6.21
CA LEU A 158 -1.81 2.92 7.63
C LEU A 158 -2.34 1.49 7.82
N THR A 159 -3.16 0.97 6.90
CA THR A 159 -3.64 -0.41 6.95
C THR A 159 -2.50 -1.42 6.85
N ASN A 160 -1.48 -1.14 6.04
CA ASN A 160 -0.30 -2.01 5.95
C ASN A 160 0.43 -2.07 7.30
N LEU A 161 0.69 -0.93 7.94
CA LEU A 161 1.31 -0.87 9.28
C LEU A 161 0.46 -1.57 10.34
N LYS A 162 -0.85 -1.32 10.34
CA LYS A 162 -1.77 -1.99 11.26
C LYS A 162 -1.68 -3.52 11.15
N GLN A 163 -1.69 -4.05 9.93
CA GLN A 163 -1.57 -5.49 9.70
C GLN A 163 -0.24 -6.06 10.18
N ILE A 164 0.85 -5.34 9.98
CA ILE A 164 2.18 -5.74 10.45
C ILE A 164 2.17 -5.86 11.98
N TYR A 165 1.74 -4.81 12.68
CA TYR A 165 1.71 -4.81 14.14
C TYR A 165 0.73 -5.83 14.74
N PHE A 166 -0.41 -6.10 14.09
CA PHE A 166 -1.29 -7.19 14.48
C PHE A 166 -0.64 -8.56 14.33
N ASN A 167 0.10 -8.79 13.24
CA ASN A 167 0.78 -10.06 12.99
C ASN A 167 1.97 -10.31 13.92
N ASP A 168 2.56 -9.25 14.46
CA ASP A 168 3.70 -9.31 15.37
C ASP A 168 3.28 -9.23 16.86
N ASP A 169 1.97 -9.25 17.14
CA ASP A 169 1.36 -9.12 18.48
C ASP A 169 1.66 -7.78 19.17
N GLU A 170 2.04 -6.76 18.39
CA GLU A 170 2.34 -5.39 18.86
C GLU A 170 1.05 -4.56 18.94
N PHE A 171 0.09 -5.00 19.77
CA PHE A 171 -1.25 -4.40 19.83
C PHE A 171 -1.26 -2.94 20.28
N GLY A 172 -0.26 -2.52 21.07
CA GLY A 172 -0.12 -1.11 21.46
C GLY A 172 0.20 -0.22 20.27
N ALA A 173 1.12 -0.63 19.39
CA ALA A 173 1.42 0.07 18.16
C ALA A 173 0.23 0.01 17.18
N ALA A 174 -0.41 -1.15 17.03
CA ALA A 174 -1.62 -1.29 16.22
C ALA A 174 -2.73 -0.34 16.66
N LEU A 175 -2.94 -0.16 17.98
CA LEU A 175 -3.93 0.77 18.52
C LEU A 175 -3.62 2.23 18.16
N GLN A 176 -2.35 2.64 18.18
CA GLN A 176 -1.94 3.97 17.73
C GLN A 176 -2.26 4.18 16.24
N ILE A 177 -1.97 3.17 15.40
CA ILE A 177 -2.32 3.24 13.97
C ILE A 177 -3.83 3.35 13.76
N VAL A 178 -4.63 2.61 14.53
CA VAL A 178 -6.10 2.73 14.50
C VAL A 178 -6.55 4.15 14.85
N ALA A 179 -5.93 4.79 15.86
CA ALA A 179 -6.24 6.18 16.19
C ALA A 179 -5.94 7.14 15.02
N TYR A 180 -4.78 7.01 14.36
CA TYR A 180 -4.46 7.80 13.16
C TYR A 180 -5.44 7.52 12.01
N GLN A 181 -5.80 6.27 11.76
CA GLN A 181 -6.78 5.92 10.74
C GLN A 181 -8.17 6.53 11.02
N SER A 182 -8.55 6.66 12.29
CA SER A 182 -9.84 7.26 12.66
C SER A 182 -9.93 8.74 12.27
N HIS A 183 -8.80 9.47 12.29
CA HIS A 183 -8.73 10.85 11.79
C HIS A 183 -8.77 10.93 10.26
N CYS A 184 -8.34 9.89 9.58
CA CYS A 184 -8.25 9.82 8.11
C CYS A 184 -9.43 9.09 7.47
N ALA A 185 -10.35 8.51 8.25
CA ALA A 185 -11.44 7.67 7.74
C ALA A 185 -12.19 8.37 6.59
N PRO A 186 -12.22 7.78 5.39
CA PRO A 186 -12.88 8.39 4.23
C PRO A 186 -14.40 8.30 4.30
N ASP A 187 -14.94 7.33 5.04
CA ASP A 187 -16.36 7.03 5.18
C ASP A 187 -16.69 6.31 6.49
N ASP A 188 -17.98 6.17 6.79
CA ASP A 188 -18.49 5.54 8.00
C ASP A 188 -18.12 4.05 8.10
N LYS A 189 -17.98 3.35 6.98
CA LYS A 189 -17.60 1.93 6.96
C LYS A 189 -16.18 1.75 7.48
N VAL A 190 -15.25 2.59 7.02
CA VAL A 190 -13.86 2.58 7.52
C VAL A 190 -13.80 3.00 8.97
N ALA A 191 -14.59 4.01 9.38
CA ALA A 191 -14.69 4.41 10.78
C ALA A 191 -15.16 3.25 11.67
N LEU A 192 -16.17 2.48 11.21
CA LEU A 192 -16.65 1.30 11.93
C LEU A 192 -15.58 0.20 12.05
N PHE A 193 -14.83 -0.07 10.99
CA PHE A 193 -13.73 -1.03 11.04
C PHE A 193 -12.62 -0.59 11.99
N ASN A 194 -12.28 0.69 12.02
CA ASN A 194 -11.29 1.22 12.95
C ASN A 194 -11.75 1.08 14.40
N ARG A 195 -13.01 1.37 14.71
CA ARG A 195 -13.60 1.15 16.04
C ARG A 195 -13.48 -0.32 16.45
N ARG A 196 -13.89 -1.25 15.59
CA ARG A 196 -13.76 -2.70 15.82
C ARG A 196 -12.30 -3.08 16.12
N ASP A 197 -11.36 -2.66 15.27
CA ASP A 197 -9.95 -3.02 15.39
C ASP A 197 -9.32 -2.44 16.67
N GLY A 198 -9.72 -1.23 17.07
CA GLY A 198 -9.34 -0.63 18.36
C GLY A 198 -9.82 -1.44 19.56
N GLY A 199 -11.08 -1.88 19.53
CA GLY A 199 -11.63 -2.76 20.57
C GLY A 199 -10.89 -4.09 20.66
N ILE A 200 -10.52 -4.69 19.52
CA ILE A 200 -9.73 -5.93 19.49
C ILE A 200 -8.35 -5.69 20.10
N CYS A 201 -7.65 -4.60 19.79
CA CYS A 201 -6.36 -4.25 20.38
C CYS A 201 -6.47 -4.14 21.91
N LEU A 202 -7.43 -3.37 22.41
CA LEU A 202 -7.65 -3.18 23.85
C LEU A 202 -7.96 -4.50 24.56
N PHE A 203 -8.80 -5.35 23.97
CA PHE A 203 -9.10 -6.68 24.50
C PHE A 203 -7.86 -7.57 24.59
N LEU A 204 -7.04 -7.63 23.54
CA LEU A 204 -5.81 -8.43 23.50
C LEU A 204 -4.74 -7.89 24.46
N MET A 205 -4.75 -6.59 24.75
CA MET A 205 -3.93 -5.94 25.78
C MET A 205 -4.50 -6.11 27.21
N GLN A 206 -5.63 -6.81 27.40
CA GLN A 206 -6.34 -6.99 28.66
C GLN A 206 -6.86 -5.67 29.28
N ARG A 207 -7.04 -4.62 28.47
CA ARG A 207 -7.60 -3.31 28.85
C ARG A 207 -9.13 -3.33 28.67
N TYR A 208 -9.79 -4.20 29.41
CA TYR A 208 -11.21 -4.52 29.19
C TYR A 208 -12.16 -3.35 29.48
N GLU A 209 -11.87 -2.54 30.48
CA GLU A 209 -12.69 -1.38 30.86
C GLU A 209 -12.71 -0.35 29.72
N GLU A 210 -11.56 -0.03 29.14
CA GLU A 210 -11.45 0.90 28.03
C GLU A 210 -12.10 0.34 26.75
N ALA A 211 -12.00 -0.96 26.54
CA ALA A 211 -12.70 -1.61 25.43
C ALA A 211 -14.23 -1.52 25.59
N LEU A 212 -14.73 -1.52 26.83
CA LEU A 212 -16.16 -1.37 27.16
C LEU A 212 -16.65 0.06 26.93
N GLU A 213 -15.94 1.07 27.42
CA GLU A 213 -16.31 2.48 27.33
C GLU A 213 -16.42 2.97 25.89
N GLY A 214 -15.64 2.41 24.98
CA GLY A 214 -15.64 2.74 23.56
C GLY A 214 -16.79 2.14 22.74
N GLU A 215 -17.81 1.51 23.35
CA GLU A 215 -18.87 0.74 22.64
C GLU A 215 -18.32 -0.39 21.75
N PHE A 216 -17.09 -0.84 21.99
CA PHE A 216 -16.40 -1.82 21.14
C PHE A 216 -16.91 -3.25 21.31
N ILE A 217 -17.65 -3.54 22.40
CA ILE A 217 -17.95 -4.92 22.82
C ILE A 217 -18.94 -5.64 21.91
N LEU A 218 -20.01 -4.98 21.49
CA LEU A 218 -21.01 -5.66 20.64
C LEU A 218 -20.43 -6.09 19.30
N ILE A 219 -19.46 -5.31 18.79
CA ILE A 219 -18.76 -5.60 17.55
C ILE A 219 -17.67 -6.66 17.77
N SER A 220 -17.00 -6.64 18.93
CA SER A 220 -15.90 -7.57 19.26
C SER A 220 -16.39 -8.99 19.53
N VAL A 221 -17.50 -9.16 20.24
CA VAL A 221 -18.09 -10.49 20.50
C VAL A 221 -18.55 -11.17 19.21
N TRP A 222 -19.07 -10.39 18.26
CA TRP A 222 -19.46 -10.92 16.94
C TRP A 222 -18.23 -11.24 16.08
N ALA A 223 -17.18 -10.41 16.12
CA ALA A 223 -15.93 -10.62 15.42
C ALA A 223 -15.14 -11.82 15.99
N ILE A 224 -15.09 -12.01 17.31
CA ILE A 224 -14.45 -13.18 17.95
C ILE A 224 -15.15 -14.48 17.55
N ARG A 225 -16.46 -14.47 17.37
CA ARG A 225 -17.20 -15.63 16.86
C ARG A 225 -16.90 -15.95 15.39
N MET A 226 -16.56 -14.92 14.59
CA MET A 226 -16.12 -15.09 13.20
C MET A 226 -14.62 -15.38 13.09
N THR A 227 -13.79 -14.84 13.97
CA THR A 227 -12.33 -15.05 13.95
C THR A 227 -11.92 -16.39 14.54
N SER A 228 -12.75 -17.07 15.33
CA SER A 228 -12.50 -18.48 15.66
C SER A 228 -12.40 -19.36 14.41
N CYS A 229 -13.11 -19.03 13.33
CA CYS A 229 -12.88 -19.64 12.01
C CYS A 229 -11.59 -19.16 11.31
N PHE A 230 -11.08 -17.96 11.64
CA PHE A 230 -9.87 -17.39 11.01
C PHE A 230 -8.60 -17.76 11.77
N LEU A 231 -8.65 -17.84 13.10
CA LEU A 231 -7.51 -18.26 13.95
C LEU A 231 -7.11 -19.71 13.71
N PHE A 232 -8.05 -20.62 13.42
CA PHE A 232 -7.70 -21.99 12.98
C PHE A 232 -6.93 -22.05 11.65
N ARG A 233 -6.95 -20.96 10.87
CA ARG A 233 -6.17 -20.88 9.62
C ARG A 233 -4.81 -20.21 9.81
N VAL A 234 -4.65 -19.40 10.87
CA VAL A 234 -3.42 -18.66 11.20
C VAL A 234 -2.44 -19.53 12.00
N ASP A 235 -2.91 -20.44 12.86
CA ASP A 235 -2.07 -21.36 13.62
C ASP A 235 -1.16 -22.23 12.71
N GLY A 236 -1.68 -22.65 11.55
CA GLY A 236 -0.88 -23.38 10.55
C GLY A 236 0.24 -22.56 9.88
N VAL A 237 0.18 -21.22 9.94
CA VAL A 237 1.19 -20.32 9.37
C VAL A 237 2.23 -19.95 10.44
N HIS A 238 1.81 -19.78 11.71
CA HIS A 238 2.72 -19.48 12.83
C HIS A 238 3.64 -20.64 13.18
N GLU A 239 3.18 -21.90 13.13
CA GLU A 239 4.03 -23.06 13.33
C GLU A 239 5.10 -23.19 12.24
N ARG A 240 4.78 -22.90 10.98
CA ARG A 240 5.75 -22.91 9.87
C ARG A 240 6.77 -21.77 9.97
N ARG A 241 6.42 -20.60 10.55
CA ARG A 241 7.36 -19.49 10.76
C ARG A 241 8.28 -19.72 11.96
N ARG A 242 7.77 -20.28 13.08
CA ARG A 242 8.61 -20.66 14.24
C ARG A 242 9.64 -21.73 13.88
N SER A 243 9.29 -22.70 13.05
CA SER A 243 10.23 -23.71 12.55
C SER A 243 11.29 -23.14 11.61
N ARG A 244 10.95 -22.16 10.76
CA ARG A 244 11.93 -21.46 9.89
C ARG A 244 12.90 -20.57 10.69
N ARG A 245 12.44 -19.84 11.71
CA ARG A 245 13.31 -19.06 12.61
C ARG A 245 14.25 -19.95 13.45
N ARG A 246 13.84 -21.17 13.83
CA ARG A 246 14.72 -22.14 14.50
C ARG A 246 15.76 -22.75 13.56
N LEU A 247 15.42 -23.05 12.33
CA LEU A 247 16.35 -23.58 11.32
C LEU A 247 17.36 -22.54 10.81
N GLY A 248 17.00 -21.25 10.78
CA GLY A 248 17.93 -20.16 10.44
C GLY A 248 19.00 -19.89 11.50
N ARG A 249 18.74 -20.15 12.78
CA ARG A 249 19.72 -19.98 13.88
C ARG A 249 20.72 -21.16 14.00
N GLN A 250 20.46 -22.31 13.40
CA GLN A 250 21.39 -23.45 13.42
C GLN A 250 22.41 -23.47 12.27
N ARG A 251 22.36 -22.49 11.35
CA ARG A 251 23.33 -22.39 10.24
C ARG A 251 24.47 -21.40 10.46
N TYR A 252 24.58 -20.79 11.64
CA TYR A 252 25.63 -19.82 11.99
C TYR A 252 26.29 -20.12 13.36
N THR A 253 26.42 -21.42 13.72
CA THR A 253 27.33 -21.88 14.78
C THR A 253 28.26 -22.90 14.20
#